data_e3ac0fcecc8cbda87d5892b2498790be
#
_entry.id   e3ac0fcecc8cbda87d5892b2498790be
#
_cell.length_a   1.000
_cell.length_b   1.000
_cell.length_c   1.000
_cell.angle_alpha   90.00
_cell.angle_beta   90.00
_cell.angle_gamma   90.00
#
_symmetry.space_group_name_H-M   'P 1'
#
loop_
_entity.id
_entity.type
_entity.pdbx_description
1 polymer ?
#
loop_
_entity_poly.entity_id
_entity_poly.type
_entity_poly.pdbx_seq_one_letter_code
_entity_poly.pdbx_strand_id
1 'polypeptide(L)'
;TNRTSLTSLLGRVGYSYADKYYGEFSFRYDGSSKFHKDYRWGFFPSVSLGWRLSEENFMSFYKEKVGDLKLRTSFGILGSQAIGTYDRFTTYTVYDNNYAYGNSVVSGTGFALGLNDLTWEKTKTFNIGVDASFFNNQLNLTFDYFYKRTTDILMKPIVPTVFGTDMPMDNIGEMQNQGWEIGINYNIRTGQVQHGFSFNLSDSYNKVLKFPGHEQITKVDELERIIREGVPLNSYYGYKTDGYFQSYEEIEASAIPVGGKVQP
;
A
#
# COMPACT_ATOMS: atom_id res chain seq x y z
N THR A 1 -19.43 24.76 -5.35
CA THR A 1 -19.83 23.34 -5.46
C THR A 1 -18.72 22.54 -6.11
N ASN A 2 -18.13 21.60 -5.35
CA ASN A 2 -17.11 20.69 -5.89
C ASN A 2 -17.80 19.68 -6.82
N ARG A 3 -17.42 19.66 -8.09
CA ARG A 3 -17.89 18.67 -9.07
C ARG A 3 -16.70 17.88 -9.59
N THR A 4 -16.77 16.56 -9.46
CA THR A 4 -15.82 15.63 -10.07
C THR A 4 -16.58 14.65 -10.95
N SER A 5 -15.96 14.23 -12.04
CA SER A 5 -16.52 13.20 -12.93
C SER A 5 -15.46 12.13 -13.18
N LEU A 6 -15.93 10.91 -13.25
CA LEU A 6 -15.15 9.73 -13.63
C LEU A 6 -15.91 9.03 -14.76
N THR A 7 -15.21 8.78 -15.86
CA THR A 7 -15.73 7.99 -16.98
C THR A 7 -14.90 6.74 -17.11
N SER A 8 -15.56 5.59 -17.20
CA SER A 8 -14.89 4.28 -17.23
C SER A 8 -15.41 3.45 -18.39
N LEU A 9 -14.49 2.84 -19.13
CA LEU A 9 -14.76 1.73 -20.04
C LEU A 9 -14.12 0.47 -19.46
N LEU A 10 -14.88 -0.60 -19.35
CA LEU A 10 -14.41 -1.86 -18.78
C LEU A 10 -14.75 -3.03 -19.70
N GLY A 11 -13.91 -4.03 -19.70
CA GLY A 11 -14.12 -5.27 -20.43
C GLY A 11 -13.48 -6.45 -19.70
N ARG A 12 -14.07 -7.63 -19.87
CA ARG A 12 -13.59 -8.88 -19.30
C ARG A 12 -13.86 -10.02 -20.25
N VAL A 13 -12.85 -10.87 -20.44
CA VAL A 13 -12.94 -12.11 -21.20
C VAL A 13 -12.36 -13.23 -20.37
N GLY A 14 -13.16 -14.28 -20.14
CA GLY A 14 -12.75 -15.49 -19.45
C GLY A 14 -12.82 -16.68 -20.39
N TYR A 15 -11.86 -17.57 -20.27
CA TYR A 15 -11.80 -18.81 -21.03
C TYR A 15 -11.45 -19.98 -20.10
N SER A 16 -12.16 -21.07 -20.24
CA SER A 16 -11.85 -22.33 -19.56
C SER A 16 -11.79 -23.46 -20.57
N TYR A 17 -10.85 -24.36 -20.40
CA TYR A 17 -10.67 -25.51 -21.27
C TYR A 17 -10.53 -26.78 -20.44
N ALA A 18 -11.39 -27.79 -20.75
CA ALA A 18 -11.40 -29.12 -20.16
C ALA A 18 -11.41 -29.16 -18.62
N ASP A 19 -11.93 -28.13 -17.94
CA ASP A 19 -11.85 -27.94 -16.49
C ASP A 19 -10.43 -27.98 -15.91
N LYS A 20 -9.41 -27.88 -16.76
CA LYS A 20 -7.98 -27.90 -16.40
C LYS A 20 -7.35 -26.54 -16.41
N TYR A 21 -7.60 -25.78 -17.49
CA TYR A 21 -6.96 -24.50 -17.75
C TYR A 21 -7.99 -23.39 -17.69
N TYR A 22 -7.65 -22.36 -16.96
CA TYR A 22 -8.48 -21.17 -16.79
C TYR A 22 -7.63 -19.96 -17.14
N GLY A 23 -8.18 -19.07 -17.95
CA GLY A 23 -7.56 -17.80 -18.29
C GLY A 23 -8.59 -16.69 -18.22
N GLU A 24 -8.22 -15.56 -17.66
CA GLU A 24 -9.04 -14.37 -17.64
C GLU A 24 -8.20 -13.16 -17.96
N PHE A 25 -8.72 -12.31 -18.82
CA PHE A 25 -8.21 -10.97 -19.08
C PHE A 25 -9.30 -9.97 -18.79
N SER A 26 -8.97 -8.94 -18.00
CA SER A 26 -9.85 -7.81 -17.80
C SER A 26 -9.09 -6.50 -17.91
N PHE A 27 -9.80 -5.43 -18.25
CA PHE A 27 -9.22 -4.09 -18.29
C PHE A 27 -10.23 -3.04 -17.86
N ARG A 28 -9.71 -1.95 -17.34
CA ARG A 28 -10.44 -0.69 -17.16
C ARG A 28 -9.65 0.44 -17.80
N TYR A 29 -10.36 1.30 -18.49
CA TYR A 29 -9.85 2.54 -19.05
C TYR A 29 -10.63 3.68 -18.42
N ASP A 30 -10.01 4.37 -17.48
CA ASP A 30 -10.66 5.36 -16.62
C ASP A 30 -10.15 6.76 -16.94
N GLY A 31 -11.09 7.71 -17.06
CA GLY A 31 -10.79 9.13 -17.24
C GLY A 31 -11.35 9.96 -16.11
N SER A 32 -10.49 10.66 -15.37
CA SER A 32 -10.86 11.50 -14.21
C SER A 32 -10.73 12.99 -14.51
N SER A 33 -11.73 13.76 -14.12
CA SER A 33 -11.69 15.23 -14.21
C SER A 33 -10.72 15.91 -13.22
N LYS A 34 -10.22 15.16 -12.23
CA LYS A 34 -9.23 15.67 -11.28
C LYS A 34 -7.88 15.95 -11.95
N PHE A 35 -7.54 15.22 -13.02
CA PHE A 35 -6.30 15.37 -13.76
C PHE A 35 -6.46 16.28 -14.99
N HIS A 36 -5.36 16.85 -15.45
CA HIS A 36 -5.34 17.63 -16.68
C HIS A 36 -5.72 16.75 -17.89
N LYS A 37 -6.27 17.34 -18.95
CA LYS A 37 -6.76 16.62 -20.14
C LYS A 37 -5.75 15.64 -20.74
N ASP A 38 -4.46 15.93 -20.65
CA ASP A 38 -3.39 15.13 -21.23
C ASP A 38 -2.98 13.95 -20.32
N TYR A 39 -3.32 13.98 -19.02
CA TYR A 39 -2.93 12.98 -18.01
C TYR A 39 -4.12 12.28 -17.35
N ARG A 40 -5.36 12.60 -17.77
CA ARG A 40 -6.59 12.13 -17.11
C ARG A 40 -6.91 10.66 -17.33
N TRP A 41 -6.39 10.06 -18.41
CA TRP A 41 -6.75 8.71 -18.79
C TRP A 41 -5.72 7.70 -18.28
N GLY A 42 -6.20 6.67 -17.59
CA GLY A 42 -5.41 5.55 -17.10
C GLY A 42 -5.91 4.24 -17.67
N PHE A 43 -4.99 3.35 -18.08
CA PHE A 43 -5.30 1.99 -18.51
C PHE A 43 -4.81 0.98 -17.47
N PHE A 44 -5.75 0.16 -16.98
CA PHE A 44 -5.55 -0.74 -15.86
C PHE A 44 -5.93 -2.18 -16.27
N PRO A 45 -5.03 -2.91 -16.91
CA PRO A 45 -5.24 -4.30 -17.29
C PRO A 45 -4.98 -5.26 -16.13
N SER A 46 -5.62 -6.43 -16.18
CA SER A 46 -5.25 -7.57 -15.36
C SER A 46 -5.40 -8.88 -16.14
N VAL A 47 -4.55 -9.84 -15.80
CA VAL A 47 -4.59 -11.20 -16.31
C VAL A 47 -4.50 -12.19 -15.15
N SER A 48 -5.27 -13.25 -15.21
CA SER A 48 -5.17 -14.36 -14.27
C SER A 48 -5.18 -15.69 -15.01
N LEU A 49 -4.39 -16.62 -14.50
CA LEU A 49 -4.28 -17.98 -15.02
C LEU A 49 -4.51 -18.96 -13.88
N GLY A 50 -5.21 -20.04 -14.17
CA GLY A 50 -5.42 -21.13 -13.27
C GLY A 50 -5.16 -22.46 -13.97
N TRP A 51 -4.45 -23.35 -13.28
CA TRP A 51 -4.17 -24.69 -13.76
C TRP A 51 -4.56 -25.71 -12.72
N ARG A 52 -5.55 -26.55 -13.03
CA ARG A 52 -6.01 -27.61 -12.17
C ARG A 52 -5.18 -28.86 -12.43
N LEU A 53 -4.07 -28.97 -11.72
CA LEU A 53 -3.08 -30.03 -11.86
C LEU A 53 -3.66 -31.42 -11.63
N SER A 54 -4.59 -31.54 -10.69
CA SER A 54 -5.25 -32.81 -10.36
C SER A 54 -6.03 -33.42 -11.52
N GLU A 55 -6.42 -32.62 -12.54
CA GLU A 55 -7.11 -33.11 -13.73
C GLU A 55 -6.15 -33.64 -14.82
N GLU A 56 -4.84 -33.51 -14.61
CA GLU A 56 -3.86 -34.03 -15.57
C GLU A 56 -3.67 -35.54 -15.46
N ASN A 57 -3.45 -36.21 -16.58
CA ASN A 57 -3.33 -37.69 -16.64
C ASN A 57 -2.19 -38.22 -15.75
N PHE A 58 -1.10 -37.44 -15.60
CA PHE A 58 0.03 -37.80 -14.75
C PHE A 58 -0.25 -37.63 -13.25
N MET A 59 -1.35 -36.93 -12.89
CA MET A 59 -1.78 -36.71 -11.50
C MET A 59 -3.02 -37.50 -11.11
N SER A 60 -3.47 -38.45 -11.93
CA SER A 60 -4.68 -39.24 -11.67
C SER A 60 -4.66 -39.96 -10.30
N PHE A 61 -3.49 -40.48 -9.92
CA PHE A 61 -3.32 -41.09 -8.58
C PHE A 61 -3.55 -40.12 -7.43
N TYR A 62 -3.17 -38.85 -7.63
CA TYR A 62 -3.36 -37.82 -6.62
C TYR A 62 -4.84 -37.49 -6.47
N LYS A 63 -5.55 -37.30 -7.58
CA LYS A 63 -6.98 -37.01 -7.60
C LYS A 63 -7.80 -38.11 -6.90
N GLU A 64 -7.48 -39.37 -7.17
CA GLU A 64 -8.20 -40.53 -6.59
C GLU A 64 -7.94 -40.72 -5.10
N LYS A 65 -6.71 -40.48 -4.62
CA LYS A 65 -6.30 -40.82 -3.25
C LYS A 65 -6.23 -39.59 -2.33
N VAL A 66 -6.00 -38.41 -2.87
CA VAL A 66 -5.72 -37.21 -2.07
C VAL A 66 -6.81 -36.16 -2.25
N GLY A 67 -7.08 -35.72 -3.47
CA GLY A 67 -8.09 -34.70 -3.77
C GLY A 67 -7.71 -33.77 -4.92
N ASP A 68 -8.13 -32.53 -4.84
CA ASP A 68 -7.88 -31.53 -5.88
C ASP A 68 -6.63 -30.70 -5.60
N LEU A 69 -5.94 -30.31 -6.68
CA LEU A 69 -4.79 -29.41 -6.63
C LEU A 69 -4.88 -28.42 -7.79
N LYS A 70 -4.90 -27.12 -7.47
CA LYS A 70 -4.96 -26.02 -8.45
C LYS A 70 -3.88 -25.00 -8.18
N LEU A 71 -3.15 -24.63 -9.21
CA LEU A 71 -2.24 -23.49 -9.21
C LEU A 71 -2.94 -22.26 -9.77
N ARG A 72 -2.67 -21.10 -9.18
CA ARG A 72 -3.19 -19.81 -9.63
C ARG A 72 -2.04 -18.81 -9.75
N THR A 73 -2.11 -17.97 -10.75
CA THR A 73 -1.26 -16.78 -10.83
C THR A 73 -2.03 -15.63 -11.42
N SER A 74 -1.75 -14.43 -10.98
CA SER A 74 -2.34 -13.24 -11.56
C SER A 74 -1.37 -12.07 -11.54
N PHE A 75 -1.55 -11.19 -12.52
CA PHE A 75 -0.88 -9.90 -12.59
C PHE A 75 -1.92 -8.84 -12.95
N GLY A 76 -1.90 -7.71 -12.23
CA GLY A 76 -2.82 -6.61 -12.52
C GLY A 76 -2.22 -5.26 -12.15
N ILE A 77 -2.75 -4.24 -12.81
CA ILE A 77 -2.43 -2.83 -12.53
C ILE A 77 -3.70 -2.15 -12.05
N LEU A 78 -3.64 -1.50 -10.90
CA LEU A 78 -4.71 -0.70 -10.34
C LEU A 78 -4.31 0.77 -10.36
N GLY A 79 -5.27 1.65 -10.64
CA GLY A 79 -5.11 3.09 -10.58
C GLY A 79 -5.81 3.68 -9.36
N SER A 80 -5.16 4.66 -8.73
CA SER A 80 -5.74 5.49 -7.67
C SER A 80 -5.67 6.97 -8.05
N GLN A 81 -6.68 7.74 -7.67
CA GLN A 81 -6.78 9.19 -7.86
C GLN A 81 -6.89 9.90 -6.50
N ALA A 82 -6.00 9.58 -5.57
CA ALA A 82 -6.02 10.08 -4.19
C ALA A 82 -5.59 11.56 -4.09
N ILE A 83 -6.19 12.44 -4.92
CA ILE A 83 -5.97 13.90 -4.90
C ILE A 83 -7.29 14.64 -4.68
N GLY A 84 -7.19 15.86 -4.17
CA GLY A 84 -8.29 16.80 -4.08
C GLY A 84 -8.75 17.28 -5.46
N THR A 85 -9.91 17.91 -5.50
CA THR A 85 -10.53 18.36 -6.76
C THR A 85 -9.73 19.46 -7.46
N TYR A 86 -9.00 20.26 -6.67
CA TYR A 86 -8.30 21.47 -7.14
C TYR A 86 -6.78 21.41 -6.97
N ASP A 87 -6.21 20.30 -6.52
CA ASP A 87 -4.77 20.18 -6.22
C ASP A 87 -3.87 20.45 -7.42
N ARG A 88 -4.39 20.30 -8.64
CA ARG A 88 -3.67 20.66 -9.86
C ARG A 88 -3.64 22.15 -10.16
N PHE A 89 -4.46 22.96 -9.49
CA PHE A 89 -4.54 24.40 -9.74
C PHE A 89 -3.83 25.17 -8.64
N THR A 90 -3.08 26.20 -9.03
CA THR A 90 -2.67 27.22 -8.07
C THR A 90 -3.90 28.00 -7.63
N THR A 91 -4.18 28.00 -6.34
CA THR A 91 -5.33 28.67 -5.75
C THR A 91 -4.87 29.82 -4.89
N TYR A 92 -5.69 30.88 -4.83
CA TYR A 92 -5.46 32.05 -4.01
C TYR A 92 -6.52 32.15 -2.93
N THR A 93 -6.11 32.46 -1.71
CA THR A 93 -7.00 32.74 -0.59
C THR A 93 -6.84 34.20 -0.19
N VAL A 94 -7.94 34.95 -0.20
CA VAL A 94 -7.95 36.33 0.27
C VAL A 94 -8.28 36.33 1.76
N TYR A 95 -7.43 36.95 2.55
CA TYR A 95 -7.61 37.13 3.98
C TYR A 95 -8.03 38.59 4.23
N ASP A 96 -9.34 38.80 4.30
CA ASP A 96 -9.88 40.15 4.53
C ASP A 96 -9.62 40.56 5.97
N ASN A 97 -8.97 41.75 6.09
CA ASN A 97 -8.73 42.40 7.37
C ASN A 97 -7.98 41.56 8.43
N ASN A 98 -7.13 40.64 7.99
CA ASN A 98 -6.39 39.73 8.90
C ASN A 98 -4.98 40.23 9.23
N TYR A 99 -4.52 41.32 8.61
CA TYR A 99 -3.18 41.87 8.81
C TYR A 99 -3.29 43.29 9.33
N ALA A 100 -2.31 43.75 10.11
CA ALA A 100 -2.18 45.12 10.55
C ALA A 100 -0.87 45.68 10.04
N TYR A 101 -0.93 46.80 9.35
CA TYR A 101 0.23 47.55 8.86
C TYR A 101 0.02 49.06 9.05
N GLY A 102 0.97 49.73 9.70
CA GLY A 102 0.92 51.16 9.90
C GLY A 102 -0.35 51.66 10.59
N ASN A 103 -0.82 51.01 11.65
CA ASN A 103 -2.04 51.34 12.38
C ASN A 103 -3.36 51.15 11.60
N SER A 104 -3.31 50.47 10.46
CA SER A 104 -4.48 50.15 9.63
C SER A 104 -4.60 48.64 9.44
N VAL A 105 -5.84 48.13 9.42
CA VAL A 105 -6.13 46.74 9.09
C VAL A 105 -6.12 46.59 7.57
N VAL A 106 -5.39 45.62 7.07
CA VAL A 106 -5.23 45.38 5.63
C VAL A 106 -5.55 43.92 5.28
N SER A 107 -5.99 43.73 4.06
CA SER A 107 -6.20 42.39 3.52
C SER A 107 -4.90 41.85 2.95
N GLY A 108 -4.73 40.52 3.07
CA GLY A 108 -3.59 39.79 2.51
C GLY A 108 -4.05 38.71 1.56
N THR A 109 -3.11 38.15 0.80
CA THR A 109 -3.39 37.02 -0.09
C THR A 109 -2.39 35.92 0.16
N GLY A 110 -2.90 34.72 0.45
CA GLY A 110 -2.12 33.50 0.43
C GLY A 110 -2.31 32.75 -0.88
N PHE A 111 -1.41 31.88 -1.21
CA PHE A 111 -1.54 30.98 -2.36
C PHE A 111 -1.12 29.56 -2.00
N ALA A 112 -1.73 28.58 -2.67
CA ALA A 112 -1.32 27.20 -2.66
C ALA A 112 -0.97 26.79 -4.09
N LEU A 113 0.23 26.26 -4.28
CA LEU A 113 0.72 25.85 -5.58
C LEU A 113 0.04 24.56 -6.04
N GLY A 114 -0.31 24.49 -7.32
CA GLY A 114 -0.82 23.30 -7.99
C GLY A 114 0.12 22.85 -9.10
N LEU A 115 0.03 21.58 -9.47
CA LEU A 115 0.82 20.96 -10.54
C LEU A 115 -0.12 20.38 -11.61
N ASN A 116 0.10 20.74 -12.88
CA ASN A 116 -0.79 20.36 -13.97
C ASN A 116 -0.52 18.96 -14.54
N ASP A 117 0.64 18.38 -14.28
CA ASP A 117 1.11 17.09 -14.80
C ASP A 117 0.83 15.92 -13.84
N LEU A 118 0.01 16.13 -12.80
CA LEU A 118 -0.45 15.07 -11.92
C LEU A 118 -1.16 13.96 -12.68
N THR A 119 -0.81 12.73 -12.36
CA THR A 119 -1.38 11.52 -12.97
C THR A 119 -1.78 10.48 -11.93
N TRP A 120 -2.32 9.36 -12.40
CA TRP A 120 -2.77 8.24 -11.57
C TRP A 120 -1.60 7.60 -10.81
N GLU A 121 -1.79 7.35 -9.52
CA GLU A 121 -0.98 6.37 -8.81
C GLU A 121 -1.22 4.98 -9.40
N LYS A 122 -0.18 4.17 -9.54
CA LYS A 122 -0.27 2.83 -10.13
C LYS A 122 0.24 1.79 -9.16
N THR A 123 -0.62 0.83 -8.83
CA THR A 123 -0.23 -0.35 -8.07
C THR A 123 -0.19 -1.56 -8.98
N LYS A 124 1.02 -2.09 -9.22
CA LYS A 124 1.26 -3.35 -9.90
C LYS A 124 1.24 -4.46 -8.87
N THR A 125 0.37 -5.45 -9.07
CA THR A 125 0.23 -6.60 -8.16
C THR A 125 0.53 -7.87 -8.92
N PHE A 126 1.42 -8.69 -8.39
CA PHE A 126 1.64 -10.07 -8.80
C PHE A 126 1.20 -10.98 -7.66
N ASN A 127 0.47 -12.03 -7.97
CA ASN A 127 0.04 -13.05 -7.02
C ASN A 127 0.29 -14.44 -7.60
N ILE A 128 0.73 -15.36 -6.75
CA ILE A 128 0.80 -16.78 -7.03
C ILE A 128 0.16 -17.53 -5.87
N GLY A 129 -0.71 -18.49 -6.19
CA GLY A 129 -1.45 -19.23 -5.18
C GLY A 129 -1.59 -20.70 -5.51
N VAL A 130 -1.83 -21.47 -4.47
CA VAL A 130 -2.10 -22.90 -4.52
C VAL A 130 -3.36 -23.18 -3.74
N ASP A 131 -4.31 -23.87 -4.36
CA ASP A 131 -5.48 -24.42 -3.70
C ASP A 131 -5.35 -25.95 -3.69
N ALA A 132 -5.40 -26.55 -2.51
CA ALA A 132 -5.35 -28.00 -2.36
C ALA A 132 -6.53 -28.48 -1.50
N SER A 133 -7.21 -29.51 -1.95
CA SER A 133 -8.25 -30.18 -1.16
C SER A 133 -7.88 -31.63 -0.91
N PHE A 134 -8.26 -32.11 0.27
CA PHE A 134 -7.96 -33.45 0.76
C PHE A 134 -9.22 -34.08 1.35
N PHE A 135 -9.21 -35.44 1.42
CA PHE A 135 -10.25 -36.21 2.07
C PHE A 135 -11.67 -35.88 1.54
N ASN A 136 -11.86 -35.97 0.23
CA ASN A 136 -13.14 -35.61 -0.42
C ASN A 136 -13.63 -34.21 -0.05
N ASN A 137 -12.74 -33.22 -0.15
CA ASN A 137 -12.98 -31.81 0.16
C ASN A 137 -13.28 -31.49 1.63
N GLN A 138 -13.01 -32.42 2.55
CA GLN A 138 -13.15 -32.11 3.98
C GLN A 138 -12.10 -31.14 4.47
N LEU A 139 -10.85 -31.25 4.00
CA LEU A 139 -9.78 -30.33 4.31
C LEU A 139 -9.42 -29.54 3.05
N ASN A 140 -9.51 -28.22 3.14
CA ASN A 140 -9.13 -27.30 2.08
C ASN A 140 -8.03 -26.38 2.59
N LEU A 141 -6.93 -26.33 1.84
CA LEU A 141 -5.79 -25.46 2.09
C LEU A 141 -5.68 -24.45 0.95
N THR A 142 -5.47 -23.19 1.30
CA THR A 142 -5.11 -22.13 0.36
C THR A 142 -3.80 -21.52 0.80
N PHE A 143 -2.92 -21.29 -0.14
CA PHE A 143 -1.69 -20.53 0.07
C PHE A 143 -1.57 -19.51 -1.03
N ASP A 144 -1.34 -18.25 -0.67
CA ASP A 144 -1.09 -17.16 -1.58
C ASP A 144 0.17 -16.41 -1.19
N TYR A 145 0.99 -16.07 -2.18
CA TYR A 145 2.08 -15.12 -2.05
C TYR A 145 1.81 -13.95 -2.99
N PHE A 146 1.90 -12.74 -2.46
CA PHE A 146 1.70 -11.53 -3.24
C PHE A 146 2.89 -10.58 -3.17
N TYR A 147 3.08 -9.86 -4.26
CA TYR A 147 4.02 -8.76 -4.39
C TYR A 147 3.30 -7.57 -5.02
N LYS A 148 3.29 -6.43 -4.32
CA LYS A 148 2.66 -5.18 -4.76
C LYS A 148 3.70 -4.07 -4.80
N ARG A 149 3.76 -3.34 -5.91
CA ARG A 149 4.59 -2.16 -6.06
C ARG A 149 3.72 -1.00 -6.49
N THR A 150 3.64 0.03 -5.63
CA THR A 150 2.91 1.27 -5.90
C THR A 150 3.91 2.32 -6.32
N THR A 151 3.73 2.86 -7.52
CA THR A 151 4.54 3.93 -8.12
C THR A 151 3.70 5.18 -8.31
N ASP A 152 4.37 6.29 -8.53
CA ASP A 152 3.70 7.57 -8.78
C ASP A 152 2.78 7.98 -7.62
N ILE A 153 3.13 7.63 -6.36
CA ILE A 153 2.34 7.98 -5.17
C ILE A 153 2.26 9.49 -5.05
N LEU A 154 1.03 9.96 -4.94
CA LEU A 154 0.71 11.37 -4.82
C LEU A 154 0.98 11.85 -3.41
N MET A 155 1.97 12.71 -3.25
CA MET A 155 2.35 13.28 -1.96
C MET A 155 2.97 14.67 -2.12
N LYS A 156 2.96 15.46 -1.05
CA LYS A 156 3.67 16.75 -1.02
C LYS A 156 5.13 16.52 -0.66
N PRO A 157 6.07 17.06 -1.45
CA PRO A 157 7.48 17.07 -1.06
C PRO A 157 7.67 17.84 0.24
N ILE A 158 8.51 17.32 1.13
CA ILE A 158 8.88 18.01 2.35
C ILE A 158 10.04 18.94 2.05
N VAL A 159 9.85 20.21 2.30
CA VAL A 159 10.86 21.25 2.07
C VAL A 159 11.13 22.01 3.38
N PRO A 160 12.33 22.60 3.54
CA PRO A 160 12.64 23.46 4.68
C PRO A 160 11.66 24.64 4.78
N THR A 161 11.33 25.05 6.01
CA THR A 161 10.40 26.16 6.28
C THR A 161 10.81 27.50 5.68
N VAL A 162 12.09 27.68 5.37
CA VAL A 162 12.61 28.87 4.66
C VAL A 162 11.99 29.05 3.26
N PHE A 163 11.39 27.98 2.71
CA PHE A 163 10.67 28.05 1.44
C PHE A 163 9.41 28.91 1.51
N GLY A 164 8.85 29.11 2.71
CA GLY A 164 7.74 30.01 2.99
C GLY A 164 6.35 29.52 2.50
N THR A 165 6.27 28.40 1.80
CA THR A 165 5.02 27.78 1.35
C THR A 165 5.17 26.26 1.22
N ASP A 166 4.05 25.57 1.31
CA ASP A 166 3.98 24.12 0.99
C ASP A 166 4.21 23.89 -0.51
N MET A 167 4.93 22.83 -0.82
CA MET A 167 5.03 22.35 -2.21
C MET A 167 3.69 21.75 -2.68
N PRO A 168 3.39 21.80 -3.98
CA PRO A 168 2.22 21.14 -4.53
C PRO A 168 2.31 19.62 -4.38
N MET A 169 1.16 18.94 -4.50
CA MET A 169 1.12 17.48 -4.69
C MET A 169 1.88 17.11 -5.96
N ASP A 170 2.62 16.01 -5.90
CA ASP A 170 3.40 15.48 -7.02
C ASP A 170 3.43 13.95 -6.98
N ASN A 171 3.65 13.30 -8.14
CA ASN A 171 3.76 11.85 -8.29
C ASN A 171 5.19 11.36 -8.03
N ILE A 172 5.62 11.34 -6.78
CA ILE A 172 7.04 11.21 -6.42
C ILE A 172 7.37 10.06 -5.48
N GLY A 173 6.37 9.47 -4.85
CA GLY A 173 6.56 8.37 -3.92
C GLY A 173 6.53 6.99 -4.58
N GLU A 174 7.21 6.04 -3.95
CA GLU A 174 7.15 4.64 -4.36
C GLU A 174 7.27 3.71 -3.15
N MET A 175 6.42 2.68 -3.11
CA MET A 175 6.36 1.71 -2.01
C MET A 175 6.17 0.29 -2.54
N GLN A 176 6.74 -0.66 -1.84
CA GLN A 176 6.60 -2.09 -2.06
C GLN A 176 5.90 -2.73 -0.86
N ASN A 177 5.00 -3.67 -1.14
CA ASN A 177 4.42 -4.58 -0.16
C ASN A 177 4.53 -6.01 -0.68
N GLN A 178 4.91 -6.94 0.17
CA GLN A 178 4.92 -8.36 -0.14
C GLN A 178 4.49 -9.13 1.09
N GLY A 179 3.88 -10.28 0.88
CA GLY A 179 3.41 -11.09 1.98
C GLY A 179 2.88 -12.43 1.50
N TRP A 180 2.45 -13.22 2.47
CA TRP A 180 1.87 -14.52 2.25
C TRP A 180 0.63 -14.71 3.13
N GLU A 181 -0.28 -15.55 2.67
CA GLU A 181 -1.52 -15.87 3.35
C GLU A 181 -1.75 -17.39 3.28
N ILE A 182 -2.13 -17.99 4.41
CA ILE A 182 -2.50 -19.40 4.53
C ILE A 182 -3.92 -19.45 5.07
N GLY A 183 -4.78 -20.17 4.35
CA GLY A 183 -6.13 -20.50 4.80
C GLY A 183 -6.29 -22.01 4.95
N ILE A 184 -6.86 -22.45 6.06
CA ILE A 184 -7.18 -23.86 6.34
C ILE A 184 -8.65 -23.94 6.70
N ASN A 185 -9.41 -24.76 5.96
CA ASN A 185 -10.80 -25.03 6.27
C ASN A 185 -11.00 -26.53 6.38
N TYR A 186 -11.46 -26.99 7.53
CA TYR A 186 -11.76 -28.38 7.79
C TYR A 186 -13.24 -28.58 8.13
N ASN A 187 -13.93 -29.37 7.32
CA ASN A 187 -15.35 -29.68 7.50
C ASN A 187 -15.53 -31.19 7.63
N ILE A 188 -16.07 -31.61 8.76
CA ILE A 188 -16.35 -33.03 9.02
C ILE A 188 -17.79 -33.21 9.47
N ARG A 189 -18.40 -34.30 9.01
CA ARG A 189 -19.74 -34.68 9.43
C ARG A 189 -19.66 -35.94 10.28
N THR A 190 -20.20 -35.86 11.51
CA THR A 190 -20.29 -36.99 12.44
C THR A 190 -21.77 -37.26 12.71
N GLY A 191 -22.32 -38.26 12.02
CA GLY A 191 -23.74 -38.56 12.08
C GLY A 191 -24.59 -37.44 11.50
N GLN A 192 -25.43 -36.80 12.33
CA GLN A 192 -26.28 -35.68 11.95
C GLN A 192 -25.63 -34.30 12.20
N VAL A 193 -24.47 -34.26 12.85
CA VAL A 193 -23.78 -33.01 13.21
C VAL A 193 -22.67 -32.74 12.20
N GLN A 194 -22.63 -31.50 11.71
CA GLN A 194 -21.55 -30.98 10.88
C GLN A 194 -20.67 -30.07 11.71
N HIS A 195 -19.37 -30.30 11.68
CA HIS A 195 -18.37 -29.47 12.34
C HIS A 195 -17.54 -28.75 11.27
N GLY A 196 -17.33 -27.45 11.45
CA GLY A 196 -16.49 -26.62 10.59
C GLY A 196 -15.44 -25.89 11.41
N PHE A 197 -14.18 -25.99 11.00
CA PHE A 197 -13.04 -25.28 11.60
C PHE A 197 -12.35 -24.49 10.51
N SER A 198 -12.11 -23.19 10.78
CA SER A 198 -11.38 -22.32 9.86
C SER A 198 -10.22 -21.68 10.61
N PHE A 199 -9.05 -21.67 9.96
CA PHE A 199 -7.85 -21.02 10.46
C PHE A 199 -7.22 -20.20 9.33
N ASN A 200 -6.85 -18.95 9.63
CA ASN A 200 -6.15 -18.07 8.70
C ASN A 200 -4.90 -17.51 9.38
N LEU A 201 -3.81 -17.52 8.65
CA LEU A 201 -2.53 -16.95 9.06
C LEU A 201 -1.95 -16.16 7.90
N SER A 202 -1.50 -14.93 8.17
CA SER A 202 -0.87 -14.09 7.17
C SER A 202 0.22 -13.23 7.78
N ASP A 203 1.20 -12.88 6.97
CA ASP A 203 2.22 -11.91 7.32
C ASP A 203 2.55 -11.06 6.09
N SER A 204 2.86 -9.78 6.32
CA SER A 204 3.20 -8.87 5.25
C SER A 204 4.29 -7.90 5.66
N TYR A 205 5.17 -7.61 4.73
CA TYR A 205 6.27 -6.67 4.88
C TYR A 205 6.15 -5.57 3.84
N ASN A 206 6.28 -4.31 4.27
CA ASN A 206 6.33 -3.17 3.37
C ASN A 206 7.72 -2.51 3.40
N LYS A 207 8.04 -1.79 2.34
CA LYS A 207 9.28 -1.03 2.21
C LYS A 207 9.04 0.23 1.39
N VAL A 208 9.49 1.36 1.90
CA VAL A 208 9.55 2.60 1.14
C VAL A 208 10.72 2.51 0.14
N LEU A 209 10.42 2.62 -1.16
CA LEU A 209 11.43 2.54 -2.22
C LEU A 209 11.90 3.91 -2.65
N LYS A 210 10.98 4.90 -2.70
CA LYS A 210 11.28 6.27 -3.04
C LYS A 210 10.50 7.22 -2.16
N PHE A 211 11.21 8.11 -1.50
CA PHE A 211 10.66 9.17 -0.67
C PHE A 211 11.41 10.47 -0.95
N PRO A 212 10.79 11.44 -1.62
CA PRO A 212 11.46 12.67 -2.02
C PRO A 212 11.68 13.60 -0.82
N GLY A 213 12.90 14.02 -0.65
CA GLY A 213 13.33 14.86 0.46
C GLY A 213 14.15 14.09 1.49
N HIS A 214 14.35 14.72 2.63
CA HIS A 214 15.00 14.08 3.78
C HIS A 214 14.00 13.17 4.50
N GLU A 215 14.51 12.28 5.34
CA GLU A 215 13.70 11.50 6.24
C GLU A 215 12.70 12.36 7.02
N GLN A 216 11.49 11.86 7.19
CA GLN A 216 10.46 12.51 7.99
C GLN A 216 10.31 11.79 9.32
N ILE A 217 10.55 12.51 10.41
CA ILE A 217 10.30 12.02 11.77
C ILE A 217 9.03 12.68 12.27
N THR A 218 8.06 11.88 12.69
CA THR A 218 6.78 12.32 13.27
C THR A 218 6.61 11.72 14.65
N LYS A 219 6.20 12.54 15.62
CA LYS A 219 5.86 12.06 16.94
C LYS A 219 4.38 11.66 16.99
N VAL A 220 4.13 10.41 17.35
CA VAL A 220 2.77 9.88 17.52
C VAL A 220 2.74 9.17 18.88
N ASP A 221 1.86 9.61 19.78
CA ASP A 221 1.67 9.03 21.11
C ASP A 221 2.99 8.84 21.89
N GLU A 222 3.80 9.89 21.97
CA GLU A 222 5.12 9.93 22.61
C GLU A 222 6.22 9.09 21.94
N LEU A 223 5.89 8.29 20.91
CA LEU A 223 6.84 7.54 20.11
C LEU A 223 7.18 8.28 18.81
N GLU A 224 8.44 8.24 18.43
CA GLU A 224 8.86 8.75 17.14
C GLU A 224 8.74 7.68 16.08
N ARG A 225 8.28 8.07 14.90
CA ARG A 225 8.22 7.23 13.71
C ARG A 225 8.93 7.90 12.56
N ILE A 226 9.63 7.11 11.77
CA ILE A 226 10.41 7.60 10.63
C ILE A 226 9.83 7.09 9.31
N ILE A 227 9.79 7.98 8.33
CA ILE A 227 9.59 7.64 6.93
C ILE A 227 10.87 7.97 6.19
N ARG A 228 11.52 6.96 5.64
CA ARG A 228 12.71 7.09 4.78
C ARG A 228 12.81 5.91 3.82
N GLU A 229 13.59 6.10 2.79
CA GLU A 229 13.87 5.03 1.83
C GLU A 229 14.58 3.84 2.50
N GLY A 230 14.22 2.65 2.08
CA GLY A 230 14.86 1.41 2.50
C GLY A 230 14.31 0.77 3.76
N VAL A 231 13.41 1.43 4.51
CA VAL A 231 12.77 0.89 5.72
C VAL A 231 11.26 0.75 5.55
N PRO A 232 10.59 -0.02 6.42
CA PRO A 232 9.13 -0.07 6.44
C PRO A 232 8.52 1.31 6.75
N LEU A 233 7.36 1.58 6.15
CA LEU A 233 6.62 2.82 6.38
C LEU A 233 6.26 2.95 7.86
N ASN A 234 6.49 4.14 8.45
CA ASN A 234 6.21 4.43 9.86
C ASN A 234 6.96 3.52 10.85
N SER A 235 8.19 3.12 10.51
CA SER A 235 9.05 2.40 11.45
C SER A 235 9.26 3.21 12.72
N TYR A 236 9.28 2.54 13.88
CA TYR A 236 9.66 3.20 15.12
C TYR A 236 11.11 3.67 15.04
N TYR A 237 11.33 4.89 15.54
CA TYR A 237 12.62 5.54 15.54
C TYR A 237 12.99 5.94 16.96
N GLY A 238 14.21 5.66 17.36
CA GLY A 238 14.69 5.97 18.70
C GLY A 238 16.11 5.52 18.94
N TYR A 239 16.60 5.80 20.12
CA TYR A 239 17.93 5.36 20.53
C TYR A 239 17.90 3.88 20.89
N LYS A 240 18.92 3.15 20.43
CA LYS A 240 19.17 1.79 20.87
C LYS A 240 19.85 1.86 22.24
N THR A 241 19.29 1.20 23.22
CA THR A 241 19.89 1.13 24.55
C THR A 241 20.92 0.00 24.62
N ASP A 242 22.04 0.25 25.24
CA ASP A 242 23.09 -0.75 25.49
C ASP A 242 22.94 -1.45 26.86
N GLY A 243 21.84 -1.19 27.56
CA GLY A 243 21.55 -1.74 28.88
C GLY A 243 21.54 -0.66 29.96
N TYR A 244 21.72 -1.08 31.20
CA TYR A 244 21.79 -0.22 32.35
C TYR A 244 23.21 -0.21 32.91
N PHE A 245 23.65 0.93 33.45
CA PHE A 245 24.89 1.01 34.20
C PHE A 245 24.87 0.03 35.37
N GLN A 246 25.94 -0.69 35.55
CA GLN A 246 26.05 -1.72 36.60
C GLN A 246 26.76 -1.19 37.85
N SER A 247 27.51 -0.07 37.77
CA SER A 247 28.19 0.55 38.89
C SER A 247 28.29 2.08 38.77
N TYR A 248 28.58 2.76 39.88
CA TYR A 248 28.83 4.20 39.87
C TYR A 248 30.10 4.59 39.09
N GLU A 249 31.11 3.74 39.07
CA GLU A 249 32.34 3.98 38.33
C GLU A 249 32.07 3.97 36.82
N GLU A 250 31.14 3.12 36.36
CA GLU A 250 30.71 3.08 34.97
C GLU A 250 29.95 4.36 34.60
N ILE A 251 29.10 4.88 35.48
CA ILE A 251 28.40 6.16 35.29
C ILE A 251 29.40 7.32 35.19
N GLU A 252 30.38 7.38 36.10
CA GLU A 252 31.42 8.42 36.11
C GLU A 252 32.30 8.38 34.86
N ALA A 253 32.59 7.18 34.34
CA ALA A 253 33.36 6.99 33.13
C ALA A 253 32.59 7.27 31.83
N SER A 254 31.27 7.35 31.90
CA SER A 254 30.41 7.58 30.73
C SER A 254 30.44 9.03 30.27
N ALA A 255 30.04 9.26 29.00
CA ALA A 255 29.90 10.59 28.43
C ALA A 255 28.80 11.37 29.16
N ILE A 256 29.09 12.55 29.66
CA ILE A 256 28.13 13.44 30.30
C ILE A 256 27.40 14.25 29.23
N PRO A 257 26.04 14.19 29.13
CA PRO A 257 25.29 15.02 28.23
C PRO A 257 25.51 16.51 28.50
N VAL A 258 25.65 17.33 27.46
CA VAL A 258 25.77 18.78 27.60
C VAL A 258 24.51 19.34 28.28
N GLY A 259 24.66 19.86 29.51
CA GLY A 259 23.56 20.47 30.29
C GLY A 259 22.79 19.52 31.21
N GLY A 260 23.16 18.24 31.35
CA GLY A 260 22.52 17.27 32.22
C GLY A 260 23.45 16.65 33.25
N LYS A 261 22.97 16.41 34.48
CA LYS A 261 23.59 15.47 35.41
C LYS A 261 23.07 14.10 35.12
N VAL A 262 23.96 13.12 34.95
CA VAL A 262 23.59 11.70 34.93
C VAL A 262 23.00 11.39 36.30
N GLN A 263 21.74 10.98 36.33
CA GLN A 263 21.12 10.47 37.55
C GLN A 263 21.25 8.96 37.57
N PRO A 264 21.50 8.36 38.74
CA PRO A 264 21.59 6.92 38.90
C PRO A 264 20.26 6.21 38.64
#